data_5b9277c0b759fefcb6afe5537c8635c6
#
_entry.id   5b9277c0b759fefcb6afe5537c8635c6
#
_cell.length_a   1.000
_cell.length_b   1.000
_cell.length_c   1.000
_cell.angle_alpha   90.00
_cell.angle_beta   90.00
_cell.angle_gamma   90.00
#
_symmetry.space_group_name_H-M   'P 1'
#
loop_
_entity.id
_entity.type
_entity.pdbx_description
1 polymer ?
#
loop_
_entity_poly.entity_id
_entity_poly.type
_entity_poly.pdbx_seq_one_letter_code
_entity_poly.pdbx_strand_id
1 'polypeptide(L)'
;MIRVLICDDHQIVRQGIRQMLADATDIALAAEADNGPIALKLVREANDAAAPVDARLHVVLMDIAMPHRDGLDVLRQLRGEFPRLPVLMLSTYPDKQYAVRSLKLGAAGYLNKSADSETMTGAIRKVAAGGLFITPTVAEQLAGAIGGGRSHGAVDGDAPLHERLSHREYQVFRLLATGNSVGEIAEQLVLSSNTVSTYRARILEKTGARNDVELALYAVRADLAPI
;
A
#
# COMPACT_ATOMS: atom_id res chain seq x y z
N MET A 1 -11.78 -23.66 -1.17
CA MET A 1 -11.35 -22.86 0.01
C MET A 1 -10.35 -21.81 -0.45
N ILE A 2 -10.59 -20.53 -0.17
CA ILE A 2 -9.70 -19.42 -0.55
C ILE A 2 -8.57 -19.35 0.47
N ARG A 3 -7.32 -19.52 0.02
CA ARG A 3 -6.13 -19.50 0.88
C ARG A 3 -5.50 -18.12 0.86
N VAL A 4 -5.37 -17.50 2.04
CA VAL A 4 -4.95 -16.12 2.20
C VAL A 4 -3.61 -16.06 2.92
N LEU A 5 -2.70 -15.21 2.44
CA LEU A 5 -1.52 -14.77 3.18
C LEU A 5 -1.77 -13.37 3.73
N ILE A 6 -1.48 -13.12 5.00
CA ILE A 6 -1.49 -11.79 5.62
C ILE A 6 -0.06 -11.32 5.78
N CYS A 7 0.22 -10.08 5.32
CA CYS A 7 1.48 -9.40 5.57
C CYS A 7 1.23 -8.04 6.24
N ASP A 8 1.62 -7.92 7.50
CA ASP A 8 1.45 -6.73 8.33
C ASP A 8 2.47 -6.78 9.46
N ASP A 9 3.15 -5.70 9.80
CA ASP A 9 4.13 -5.68 10.89
C ASP A 9 3.49 -5.62 12.29
N HIS A 10 2.20 -5.25 12.37
CA HIS A 10 1.47 -5.16 13.63
C HIS A 10 0.80 -6.50 13.98
N GLN A 11 1.30 -7.16 15.02
CA GLN A 11 0.74 -8.43 15.49
C GLN A 11 -0.76 -8.35 15.83
N ILE A 12 -1.20 -7.25 16.45
CA ILE A 12 -2.61 -7.06 16.82
C ILE A 12 -3.50 -7.04 15.57
N VAL A 13 -3.06 -6.41 14.49
CA VAL A 13 -3.80 -6.38 13.23
C VAL A 13 -3.91 -7.78 12.63
N ARG A 14 -2.80 -8.55 12.60
CA ARG A 14 -2.84 -9.94 12.11
C ARG A 14 -3.77 -10.81 12.94
N GLN A 15 -3.76 -10.66 14.27
CA GLN A 15 -4.69 -11.38 15.15
C GLN A 15 -6.15 -10.99 14.90
N GLY A 16 -6.44 -9.71 14.71
CA GLY A 16 -7.78 -9.22 14.38
C GLY A 16 -8.29 -9.79 13.04
N ILE A 17 -7.46 -9.76 12.01
CA ILE A 17 -7.82 -10.33 10.70
C ILE A 17 -8.00 -11.85 10.81
N ARG A 18 -7.13 -12.56 11.54
CA ARG A 18 -7.29 -14.00 11.80
C ARG A 18 -8.66 -14.30 12.43
N GLN A 19 -9.06 -13.51 13.42
CA GLN A 19 -10.37 -13.68 14.08
C GLN A 19 -11.51 -13.41 13.09
N MET A 20 -11.42 -12.35 12.26
CA MET A 20 -12.42 -12.06 11.24
C MET A 20 -12.56 -13.18 10.20
N LEU A 21 -11.47 -13.86 9.86
CA LEU A 21 -11.48 -14.97 8.90
C LEU A 21 -11.92 -16.30 9.52
N ALA A 22 -11.86 -16.46 10.85
CA ALA A 22 -12.19 -17.72 11.52
C ALA A 22 -13.65 -18.13 11.32
N ASP A 23 -14.57 -17.16 11.19
CA ASP A 23 -15.99 -17.39 10.98
C ASP A 23 -16.34 -17.68 9.51
N ALA A 24 -15.41 -17.48 8.59
CA ALA A 24 -15.63 -17.69 7.16
C ALA A 24 -15.24 -19.12 6.74
N THR A 25 -16.23 -19.98 6.50
CA THR A 25 -16.00 -21.41 6.18
C THR A 25 -15.31 -21.67 4.84
N ASP A 26 -15.29 -20.69 3.95
CA ASP A 26 -14.73 -20.75 2.59
C ASP A 26 -13.35 -20.07 2.47
N ILE A 27 -12.86 -19.41 3.54
CA ILE A 27 -11.58 -18.71 3.56
C ILE A 27 -10.68 -19.33 4.63
N ALA A 28 -9.43 -19.57 4.30
CA ALA A 28 -8.43 -20.08 5.23
C ALA A 28 -7.19 -19.19 5.26
N LEU A 29 -6.76 -18.82 6.46
CA LEU A 29 -5.46 -18.21 6.67
C LEU A 29 -4.37 -19.27 6.43
N ALA A 30 -3.63 -19.14 5.35
CA ALA A 30 -2.61 -20.09 4.95
C ALA A 30 -1.21 -19.74 5.51
N ALA A 31 -0.91 -18.44 5.62
CA ALA A 31 0.38 -17.98 6.12
C ALA A 31 0.29 -16.54 6.65
N GLU A 32 1.24 -16.18 7.52
CA GLU A 32 1.44 -14.83 8.05
C GLU A 32 2.88 -14.39 7.86
N ALA A 33 3.06 -13.12 7.52
CA ALA A 33 4.34 -12.45 7.44
C ALA A 33 4.28 -11.13 8.23
N ASP A 34 5.34 -10.78 8.89
CA ASP A 34 5.50 -9.52 9.60
C ASP A 34 6.30 -8.47 8.81
N ASN A 35 6.75 -8.86 7.61
CA ASN A 35 7.50 -7.97 6.72
C ASN A 35 7.44 -8.45 5.26
N GLY A 36 7.80 -7.54 4.33
CA GLY A 36 7.78 -7.81 2.90
C GLY A 36 8.68 -8.96 2.42
N PRO A 37 9.95 -9.06 2.85
CA PRO A 37 10.83 -10.18 2.49
C PRO A 37 10.27 -11.55 2.86
N ILE A 38 9.69 -11.70 4.05
CA ILE A 38 9.04 -12.94 4.48
C ILE A 38 7.81 -13.24 3.63
N ALA A 39 6.97 -12.22 3.35
CA ALA A 39 5.81 -12.40 2.47
C ALA A 39 6.21 -12.90 1.08
N LEU A 40 7.24 -12.31 0.45
CA LEU A 40 7.75 -12.75 -0.84
C LEU A 40 8.24 -14.19 -0.82
N LYS A 41 8.97 -14.58 0.25
CA LYS A 41 9.45 -15.95 0.43
C LYS A 41 8.27 -16.93 0.51
N LEU A 42 7.28 -16.66 1.36
CA LEU A 42 6.10 -17.51 1.54
C LEU A 42 5.25 -17.63 0.28
N VAL A 43 5.11 -16.53 -0.49
CA VAL A 43 4.41 -16.57 -1.77
C VAL A 43 5.14 -17.46 -2.77
N ARG A 44 6.48 -17.37 -2.87
CA ARG A 44 7.27 -18.22 -3.76
C ARG A 44 7.15 -19.68 -3.39
N GLU A 45 7.31 -20.02 -2.10
CA GLU A 45 7.19 -21.39 -1.59
C GLU A 45 5.80 -21.99 -1.87
N ALA A 46 4.73 -21.23 -1.61
CA ALA A 46 3.35 -21.69 -1.81
C ALA A 46 2.94 -21.79 -3.29
N ASN A 47 3.59 -21.04 -4.18
CA ASN A 47 3.25 -21.03 -5.61
C ASN A 47 4.34 -21.66 -6.49
N ASP A 48 5.31 -22.34 -5.88
CA ASP A 48 6.30 -23.14 -6.61
C ASP A 48 5.63 -24.20 -7.48
N ALA A 49 6.22 -24.51 -8.62
CA ALA A 49 5.68 -25.52 -9.52
C ALA A 49 5.61 -26.92 -8.90
N ALA A 50 6.51 -27.22 -7.93
CA ALA A 50 6.54 -28.48 -7.17
C ALA A 50 5.58 -28.47 -5.97
N ALA A 51 5.04 -27.30 -5.58
CA ALA A 51 4.11 -27.23 -4.45
C ALA A 51 2.77 -27.89 -4.82
N PRO A 52 2.12 -28.60 -3.88
CA PRO A 52 0.80 -29.14 -4.08
C PRO A 52 -0.20 -28.07 -4.50
N VAL A 53 -1.10 -28.39 -5.43
CA VAL A 53 -2.08 -27.43 -5.96
C VAL A 53 -2.96 -26.83 -4.84
N ASP A 54 -3.28 -27.63 -3.85
CA ASP A 54 -4.06 -27.24 -2.66
C ASP A 54 -3.25 -26.38 -1.66
N ALA A 55 -1.93 -26.28 -1.81
CA ALA A 55 -1.09 -25.39 -1.02
C ALA A 55 -1.01 -23.96 -1.58
N ARG A 56 -1.42 -23.73 -2.83
CA ARG A 56 -1.30 -22.44 -3.50
C ARG A 56 -2.10 -21.34 -2.81
N LEU A 57 -1.52 -20.15 -2.79
CA LEU A 57 -2.19 -18.95 -2.32
C LEU A 57 -3.15 -18.41 -3.38
N HIS A 58 -4.29 -17.90 -2.92
CA HIS A 58 -5.31 -17.31 -3.77
C HIS A 58 -5.39 -15.80 -3.63
N VAL A 59 -5.03 -15.25 -2.46
CA VAL A 59 -5.04 -13.80 -2.17
C VAL A 59 -3.91 -13.46 -1.21
N VAL A 60 -3.30 -12.31 -1.42
CA VAL A 60 -2.39 -11.69 -0.44
C VAL A 60 -3.05 -10.44 0.13
N LEU A 61 -3.18 -10.37 1.45
CA LEU A 61 -3.51 -9.15 2.20
C LEU A 61 -2.20 -8.47 2.56
N MET A 62 -1.97 -7.26 2.07
CA MET A 62 -0.69 -6.57 2.18
C MET A 62 -0.85 -5.21 2.84
N ASP A 63 -0.24 -5.04 4.01
CA ASP A 63 -0.12 -3.70 4.59
C ASP A 63 0.76 -2.81 3.71
N ILE A 64 0.39 -1.55 3.60
CA ILE A 64 1.19 -0.54 2.91
C ILE A 64 2.36 -0.12 3.78
N ALA A 65 2.11 0.16 5.05
CA ALA A 65 3.04 0.86 5.95
C ALA A 65 3.92 -0.09 6.76
N MET A 66 4.80 -0.85 6.14
CA MET A 66 5.73 -1.74 6.85
C MET A 66 7.14 -1.16 6.95
N PRO A 67 7.89 -1.46 8.04
CA PRO A 67 9.29 -1.07 8.16
C PRO A 67 10.16 -1.77 7.11
N HIS A 68 11.30 -1.16 6.79
CA HIS A 68 12.33 -1.63 5.86
C HIS A 68 11.89 -1.71 4.39
N ARG A 69 10.74 -2.28 4.09
CA ARG A 69 10.23 -2.41 2.74
C ARG A 69 8.74 -2.12 2.68
N ASP A 70 8.39 -1.10 1.92
CA ASP A 70 7.04 -0.63 1.66
C ASP A 70 6.20 -1.72 0.97
N GLY A 71 4.95 -1.88 1.39
CA GLY A 71 4.01 -2.82 0.77
C GLY A 71 3.77 -2.57 -0.72
N LEU A 72 3.88 -1.32 -1.19
CA LEU A 72 3.79 -1.00 -2.62
C LEU A 72 4.99 -1.54 -3.42
N ASP A 73 6.19 -1.57 -2.83
CA ASP A 73 7.36 -2.17 -3.46
C ASP A 73 7.25 -3.68 -3.51
N VAL A 74 6.68 -4.29 -2.46
CA VAL A 74 6.36 -5.73 -2.45
C VAL A 74 5.29 -6.05 -3.50
N LEU A 75 4.22 -5.24 -3.59
CA LEU A 75 3.19 -5.36 -4.61
C LEU A 75 3.78 -5.35 -6.02
N ARG A 76 4.65 -4.37 -6.32
CA ARG A 76 5.30 -4.27 -7.64
C ARG A 76 6.09 -5.53 -7.98
N GLN A 77 6.82 -6.07 -7.01
CA GLN A 77 7.57 -7.32 -7.19
C GLN A 77 6.65 -8.52 -7.37
N LEU A 78 5.60 -8.66 -6.54
CA LEU A 78 4.61 -9.73 -6.69
C LEU A 78 3.91 -9.68 -8.04
N ARG A 79 3.57 -8.50 -8.54
CA ARG A 79 2.97 -8.34 -9.88
C ARG A 79 3.91 -8.76 -11.00
N GLY A 80 5.21 -8.57 -10.85
CA GLY A 80 6.21 -9.05 -11.81
C GLY A 80 6.39 -10.56 -11.78
N GLU A 81 6.45 -11.17 -10.59
CA GLU A 81 6.70 -12.60 -10.42
C GLU A 81 5.42 -13.45 -10.52
N PHE A 82 4.31 -12.97 -9.98
CA PHE A 82 3.02 -13.68 -9.89
C PHE A 82 1.86 -12.81 -10.39
N PRO A 83 1.79 -12.50 -11.70
CA PRO A 83 0.81 -11.56 -12.25
C PRO A 83 -0.65 -11.97 -12.04
N ARG A 84 -0.92 -13.24 -11.77
CA ARG A 84 -2.28 -13.76 -11.54
C ARG A 84 -2.67 -13.80 -10.05
N LEU A 85 -1.72 -13.64 -9.13
CA LEU A 85 -2.02 -13.65 -7.69
C LEU A 85 -2.56 -12.27 -7.27
N PRO A 86 -3.84 -12.17 -6.88
CA PRO A 86 -4.41 -10.89 -6.47
C PRO A 86 -3.83 -10.44 -5.13
N VAL A 87 -3.49 -9.15 -5.06
CA VAL A 87 -3.04 -8.49 -3.84
C VAL A 87 -4.08 -7.44 -3.44
N LEU A 88 -4.67 -7.60 -2.25
CA LEU A 88 -5.54 -6.63 -1.62
C LEU A 88 -4.72 -5.80 -0.64
N MET A 89 -4.58 -4.51 -0.92
CA MET A 89 -3.81 -3.61 -0.06
C MET A 89 -4.63 -3.19 1.15
N LEU A 90 -3.98 -3.19 2.32
CA LEU A 90 -4.57 -2.77 3.59
C LEU A 90 -3.90 -1.48 4.06
N SER A 91 -4.68 -0.56 4.64
CA SER A 91 -4.16 0.68 5.22
C SER A 91 -5.00 1.14 6.41
N THR A 92 -4.37 1.74 7.41
CA THR A 92 -5.06 2.47 8.49
C THR A 92 -5.51 3.85 8.05
N TYR A 93 -4.96 4.38 6.96
CA TYR A 93 -5.26 5.72 6.49
C TYR A 93 -6.35 5.70 5.44
N PRO A 94 -7.37 6.58 5.57
CA PRO A 94 -8.40 6.74 4.54
C PRO A 94 -7.89 7.48 3.30
N ASP A 95 -6.58 7.52 3.10
CA ASP A 95 -5.97 8.33 2.05
C ASP A 95 -6.30 7.78 0.67
N LYS A 96 -7.13 8.53 -0.02
CA LYS A 96 -7.62 8.23 -1.35
C LYS A 96 -6.49 8.10 -2.39
N GLN A 97 -5.36 8.80 -2.17
CA GLN A 97 -4.21 8.76 -3.07
C GLN A 97 -3.47 7.42 -3.00
N TYR A 98 -3.38 6.81 -1.80
CA TYR A 98 -2.80 5.49 -1.65
C TYR A 98 -3.62 4.41 -2.36
N ALA A 99 -4.94 4.52 -2.31
CA ALA A 99 -5.82 3.63 -3.05
C ALA A 99 -5.56 3.72 -4.56
N VAL A 100 -5.56 4.93 -5.11
CA VAL A 100 -5.30 5.16 -6.55
C VAL A 100 -3.91 4.65 -6.93
N ARG A 101 -2.87 4.94 -6.12
CA ARG A 101 -1.51 4.49 -6.38
C ARG A 101 -1.38 2.97 -6.33
N SER A 102 -1.99 2.31 -5.35
CA SER A 102 -2.03 0.85 -5.25
C SER A 102 -2.65 0.21 -6.49
N LEU A 103 -3.78 0.75 -6.94
CA LEU A 103 -4.49 0.25 -8.13
C LEU A 103 -3.70 0.49 -9.42
N LYS A 104 -3.05 1.65 -9.58
CA LYS A 104 -2.12 1.91 -10.71
C LYS A 104 -0.95 0.91 -10.74
N LEU A 105 -0.48 0.44 -9.58
CA LEU A 105 0.55 -0.58 -9.46
C LEU A 105 0.04 -2.01 -9.64
N GLY A 106 -1.26 -2.18 -9.88
CA GLY A 106 -1.88 -3.47 -10.17
C GLY A 106 -2.42 -4.20 -8.94
N ALA A 107 -2.69 -3.52 -7.82
CA ALA A 107 -3.44 -4.11 -6.73
C ALA A 107 -4.84 -4.54 -7.20
N ALA A 108 -5.33 -5.66 -6.71
CA ALA A 108 -6.69 -6.13 -6.96
C ALA A 108 -7.73 -5.40 -6.11
N GLY A 109 -7.29 -4.58 -5.17
CA GLY A 109 -8.17 -3.75 -4.35
C GLY A 109 -7.42 -3.01 -3.26
N TYR A 110 -8.18 -2.15 -2.58
CA TYR A 110 -7.72 -1.37 -1.45
C TYR A 110 -8.80 -1.38 -0.37
N LEU A 111 -8.42 -1.64 0.87
CA LEU A 111 -9.32 -1.74 2.01
C LEU A 111 -8.73 -1.05 3.24
N ASN A 112 -9.58 -0.35 3.99
CA ASN A 112 -9.16 0.16 5.30
C ASN A 112 -9.07 -0.99 6.32
N LYS A 113 -8.03 -0.99 7.17
CA LYS A 113 -7.86 -2.00 8.24
C LYS A 113 -8.97 -1.96 9.29
N SER A 114 -9.74 -0.87 9.37
CA SER A 114 -10.93 -0.74 10.24
C SER A 114 -12.21 -1.31 9.61
N ALA A 115 -12.15 -1.90 8.42
CA ALA A 115 -13.28 -2.55 7.80
C ALA A 115 -13.81 -3.69 8.67
N ASP A 116 -15.13 -3.87 8.68
CA ASP A 116 -15.76 -4.98 9.36
C ASP A 116 -15.47 -6.33 8.68
N SER A 117 -15.82 -7.42 9.37
CA SER A 117 -15.58 -8.78 8.90
C SER A 117 -16.30 -9.09 7.58
N GLU A 118 -17.52 -8.58 7.38
CA GLU A 118 -18.30 -8.80 6.17
C GLU A 118 -17.64 -8.13 4.96
N THR A 119 -17.25 -6.88 5.10
CA THR A 119 -16.52 -6.13 4.07
C THR A 119 -15.18 -6.78 3.73
N MET A 120 -14.40 -7.22 4.75
CA MET A 120 -13.11 -7.89 4.56
C MET A 120 -13.27 -9.20 3.80
N THR A 121 -14.16 -10.08 4.24
CA THR A 121 -14.39 -11.38 3.61
C THR A 121 -15.01 -11.23 2.21
N GLY A 122 -15.91 -10.27 2.03
CA GLY A 122 -16.48 -9.91 0.72
C GLY A 122 -15.42 -9.43 -0.27
N ALA A 123 -14.48 -8.57 0.19
CA ALA A 123 -13.36 -8.12 -0.62
C ALA A 123 -12.45 -9.30 -1.04
N ILE A 124 -12.10 -10.18 -0.10
CA ILE A 124 -11.29 -11.37 -0.37
C ILE A 124 -11.95 -12.26 -1.42
N ARG A 125 -13.24 -12.57 -1.28
CA ARG A 125 -14.00 -13.40 -2.25
C ARG A 125 -13.98 -12.76 -3.63
N LYS A 126 -14.22 -11.45 -3.69
CA LYS A 126 -14.28 -10.71 -4.95
C LYS A 126 -12.95 -10.75 -5.69
N VAL A 127 -11.83 -10.47 -5.00
CA VAL A 127 -10.51 -10.46 -5.64
C VAL A 127 -10.03 -11.88 -5.97
N ALA A 128 -10.36 -12.88 -5.15
CA ALA A 128 -10.06 -14.28 -5.43
C ALA A 128 -10.78 -14.79 -6.69
N ALA A 129 -11.96 -14.26 -7.00
CA ALA A 129 -12.71 -14.54 -8.23
C ALA A 129 -12.20 -13.73 -9.44
N GLY A 130 -11.10 -12.98 -9.31
CA GLY A 130 -10.52 -12.14 -10.38
C GLY A 130 -11.17 -10.76 -10.52
N GLY A 131 -12.07 -10.38 -9.61
CA GLY A 131 -12.70 -9.06 -9.58
C GLY A 131 -11.79 -8.01 -8.95
N LEU A 132 -12.15 -6.73 -9.13
CA LEU A 132 -11.50 -5.58 -8.50
C LEU A 132 -12.36 -5.11 -7.31
N PHE A 133 -11.76 -4.97 -6.13
CA PHE A 133 -12.44 -4.39 -4.97
C PHE A 133 -12.01 -2.92 -4.76
N ILE A 134 -12.94 -2.01 -5.05
CA ILE A 134 -12.77 -0.57 -4.84
C ILE A 134 -14.04 0.01 -4.23
N THR A 135 -13.88 1.00 -3.36
CA THR A 135 -15.01 1.76 -2.84
C THR A 135 -15.51 2.76 -3.89
N PRO A 136 -16.78 3.21 -3.84
CA PRO A 136 -17.30 4.22 -4.77
C PRO A 136 -16.42 5.47 -4.84
N THR A 137 -15.95 5.94 -3.69
CA THR A 137 -15.09 7.14 -3.58
C THR A 137 -13.75 6.98 -4.32
N VAL A 138 -13.15 5.79 -4.25
CA VAL A 138 -11.90 5.47 -4.98
C VAL A 138 -12.18 5.33 -6.48
N ALA A 139 -13.34 4.76 -6.85
CA ALA A 139 -13.74 4.65 -8.25
C ALA A 139 -13.92 6.02 -8.92
N GLU A 140 -14.56 6.98 -8.25
CA GLU A 140 -14.72 8.36 -8.72
C GLU A 140 -13.37 9.04 -8.98
N GLN A 141 -12.41 8.84 -8.07
CA GLN A 141 -11.07 9.41 -8.24
C GLN A 141 -10.26 8.77 -9.36
N LEU A 142 -10.38 7.44 -9.52
CA LEU A 142 -9.78 6.75 -10.65
C LEU A 142 -10.36 7.28 -11.97
N ALA A 143 -11.68 7.43 -12.04
CA ALA A 143 -12.35 8.00 -13.19
C ALA A 143 -11.89 9.46 -13.48
N GLY A 144 -11.73 10.27 -12.43
CA GLY A 144 -11.17 11.63 -12.52
C GLY A 144 -9.70 11.63 -13.00
N ALA A 145 -8.88 10.71 -12.48
CA ALA A 145 -7.48 10.57 -12.89
C ALA A 145 -7.33 10.06 -14.34
N ILE A 146 -8.27 9.26 -14.83
CA ILE A 146 -8.31 8.76 -16.21
C ILE A 146 -8.97 9.80 -17.14
N GLY A 147 -10.05 10.46 -16.69
CA GLY A 147 -10.80 11.44 -17.46
C GLY A 147 -10.11 12.82 -17.58
N GLY A 148 -9.27 13.21 -16.61
CA GLY A 148 -8.44 14.42 -16.64
C GLY A 148 -7.23 14.34 -17.57
N GLY A 149 -6.97 13.19 -18.14
CA GLY A 149 -5.85 12.89 -19.04
C GLY A 149 -6.09 13.25 -20.50
N ARG A 150 -6.64 14.43 -20.80
CA ARG A 150 -6.47 15.08 -22.11
C ARG A 150 -5.30 16.06 -22.06
N SER A 151 -4.09 15.55 -21.89
CA SER A 151 -2.92 16.19 -22.47
C SER A 151 -1.77 15.20 -22.56
N HIS A 152 -1.44 14.86 -23.79
CA HIS A 152 -0.17 14.43 -24.35
C HIS A 152 0.57 13.25 -23.68
N GLY A 153 0.94 12.30 -24.53
CA GLY A 153 1.83 11.19 -24.25
C GLY A 153 2.97 11.54 -23.27
N ALA A 154 2.81 11.18 -22.03
CA ALA A 154 3.85 11.33 -21.02
C ALA A 154 4.86 10.20 -21.21
N VAL A 155 5.99 10.53 -21.78
CA VAL A 155 7.27 9.83 -21.59
C VAL A 155 7.55 9.80 -20.09
N ASP A 156 8.21 8.80 -19.56
CA ASP A 156 8.57 8.49 -18.16
C ASP A 156 9.12 9.67 -17.28
N GLY A 157 9.11 10.89 -17.78
CA GLY A 157 9.64 12.10 -17.16
C GLY A 157 8.59 13.01 -16.48
N ASP A 158 7.29 12.81 -16.67
CA ASP A 158 6.26 13.81 -16.36
C ASP A 158 5.29 13.42 -15.22
N ALA A 159 5.58 12.34 -14.48
CA ALA A 159 4.82 12.00 -13.27
C ALA A 159 5.05 13.06 -12.17
N PRO A 160 4.00 13.51 -11.46
CA PRO A 160 4.15 14.44 -10.35
C PRO A 160 5.25 13.99 -9.39
N LEU A 161 6.08 14.93 -8.93
CA LEU A 161 7.29 14.60 -8.15
C LEU A 161 6.98 13.76 -6.89
N HIS A 162 5.84 13.97 -6.27
CA HIS A 162 5.40 13.19 -5.10
C HIS A 162 5.05 11.74 -5.44
N GLU A 163 4.74 11.40 -6.68
CA GLU A 163 4.52 10.01 -7.11
C GLU A 163 5.82 9.18 -7.15
N ARG A 164 6.98 9.85 -7.16
CA ARG A 164 8.31 9.22 -7.09
C ARG A 164 8.74 8.87 -5.67
N LEU A 165 8.02 9.38 -4.66
CA LEU A 165 8.31 9.08 -3.26
C LEU A 165 7.82 7.66 -2.92
N SER A 166 8.61 6.92 -2.13
CA SER A 166 8.12 5.71 -1.47
C SER A 166 7.01 6.07 -0.48
N HIS A 167 6.28 5.07 0.01
CA HIS A 167 5.22 5.34 0.99
C HIS A 167 5.74 6.06 2.24
N ARG A 168 6.86 5.60 2.81
CA ARG A 168 7.48 6.21 4.00
C ARG A 168 8.00 7.62 3.73
N GLU A 169 8.61 7.84 2.58
CA GLU A 169 9.02 9.18 2.15
C GLU A 169 7.80 10.09 1.99
N TYR A 170 6.70 9.60 1.43
CA TYR A 170 5.46 10.37 1.29
C TYR A 170 4.80 10.69 2.64
N GLN A 171 4.80 9.76 3.61
CA GLN A 171 4.34 10.05 4.97
C GLN A 171 5.16 11.16 5.61
N VAL A 172 6.49 11.05 5.56
CA VAL A 172 7.40 12.07 6.08
C VAL A 172 7.24 13.41 5.34
N PHE A 173 7.10 13.36 4.01
CA PHE A 173 6.84 14.55 3.18
C PHE A 173 5.58 15.29 3.63
N ARG A 174 4.47 14.59 3.84
CA ARG A 174 3.22 15.20 4.31
C ARG A 174 3.38 15.88 5.66
N LEU A 175 4.04 15.23 6.61
CA LEU A 175 4.29 15.79 7.94
C LEU A 175 5.24 17.00 7.89
N LEU A 176 6.29 16.97 7.07
CA LEU A 176 7.15 18.11 6.82
C LEU A 176 6.36 19.28 6.18
N ALA A 177 5.52 18.98 5.20
CA ALA A 177 4.70 19.97 4.51
C ALA A 177 3.67 20.67 5.41
N THR A 178 3.25 20.01 6.50
CA THR A 178 2.37 20.58 7.54
C THR A 178 3.15 21.23 8.69
N GLY A 179 4.48 21.36 8.58
CA GLY A 179 5.31 22.11 9.51
C GLY A 179 5.83 21.31 10.70
N ASN A 180 5.66 19.99 10.72
CA ASN A 180 6.22 19.17 11.80
C ASN A 180 7.75 19.11 11.70
N SER A 181 8.41 19.18 12.83
CA SER A 181 9.86 18.99 12.96
C SER A 181 10.25 17.51 12.81
N VAL A 182 11.52 17.25 12.50
CA VAL A 182 12.09 15.89 12.44
C VAL A 182 11.83 15.10 13.73
N GLY A 183 11.89 15.78 14.90
CA GLY A 183 11.64 15.16 16.20
C GLY A 183 10.18 14.71 16.34
N GLU A 184 9.23 15.60 16.06
CA GLU A 184 7.79 15.31 16.13
C GLU A 184 7.41 14.20 15.15
N ILE A 185 7.96 14.21 13.94
CA ILE A 185 7.75 13.15 12.95
C ILE A 185 8.28 11.80 13.44
N ALA A 186 9.47 11.81 14.07
CA ALA A 186 10.08 10.62 14.63
C ALA A 186 9.18 9.98 15.71
N GLU A 187 8.62 10.80 16.60
CA GLU A 187 7.67 10.35 17.62
C GLU A 187 6.37 9.83 17.02
N GLN A 188 5.76 10.56 16.08
CA GLN A 188 4.50 10.16 15.43
C GLN A 188 4.60 8.86 14.64
N LEU A 189 5.72 8.64 13.95
CA LEU A 189 5.93 7.48 13.09
C LEU A 189 6.67 6.33 13.80
N VAL A 190 7.01 6.51 15.10
CA VAL A 190 7.80 5.56 15.90
C VAL A 190 9.12 5.22 15.19
N LEU A 191 9.84 6.26 14.77
CA LEU A 191 11.13 6.17 14.07
C LEU A 191 12.23 6.90 14.86
N SER A 192 13.50 6.65 14.53
CA SER A 192 14.59 7.50 15.00
C SER A 192 14.64 8.81 14.22
N SER A 193 15.10 9.91 14.87
CA SER A 193 15.32 11.20 14.19
C SER A 193 16.31 11.08 13.03
N ASN A 194 17.31 10.19 13.14
CA ASN A 194 18.24 9.90 12.04
C ASN A 194 17.54 9.26 10.84
N THR A 195 16.58 8.36 11.07
CA THR A 195 15.78 7.73 10.02
C THR A 195 14.93 8.77 9.29
N VAL A 196 14.25 9.63 10.05
CA VAL A 196 13.43 10.72 9.48
C VAL A 196 14.32 11.71 8.70
N SER A 197 15.50 12.07 9.22
CA SER A 197 16.46 12.93 8.50
C SER A 197 16.92 12.30 7.18
N THR A 198 17.12 10.99 7.15
CA THR A 198 17.46 10.25 5.92
C THR A 198 16.30 10.31 4.91
N TYR A 199 15.06 10.11 5.36
CA TYR A 199 13.89 10.25 4.48
C TYR A 199 13.76 11.69 3.97
N ARG A 200 13.91 12.70 4.84
CA ARG A 200 13.89 14.11 4.43
C ARG A 200 14.92 14.42 3.34
N ALA A 201 16.16 13.95 3.47
CA ALA A 201 17.20 14.14 2.46
C ALA A 201 16.79 13.53 1.11
N ARG A 202 16.27 12.29 1.11
CA ARG A 202 15.80 11.62 -0.10
C ARG A 202 14.57 12.30 -0.73
N ILE A 203 13.68 12.85 0.09
CA ILE A 203 12.51 13.60 -0.38
C ILE A 203 12.98 14.86 -1.11
N LEU A 204 13.88 15.65 -0.52
CA LEU A 204 14.44 16.85 -1.14
C LEU A 204 15.13 16.51 -2.47
N GLU A 205 15.92 15.45 -2.51
CA GLU A 205 16.59 14.97 -3.73
C GLU A 205 15.59 14.59 -4.83
N LYS A 206 14.59 13.77 -4.49
CA LYS A 206 13.59 13.27 -5.45
C LYS A 206 12.62 14.35 -5.94
N THR A 207 12.31 15.33 -5.10
CA THR A 207 11.40 16.43 -5.45
C THR A 207 12.12 17.64 -6.04
N GLY A 208 13.46 17.71 -5.92
CA GLY A 208 14.24 18.86 -6.32
C GLY A 208 14.03 20.10 -5.42
N ALA A 209 13.31 19.96 -4.31
CA ALA A 209 13.11 21.03 -3.34
C ALA A 209 14.40 21.25 -2.52
N ARG A 210 14.73 22.52 -2.24
CA ARG A 210 15.93 22.89 -1.51
C ARG A 210 15.74 22.90 0.01
N ASN A 211 14.50 22.99 0.48
CA ASN A 211 14.16 23.05 1.90
C ASN A 211 12.69 22.69 2.13
N ASP A 212 12.30 22.62 3.42
CA ASP A 212 10.94 22.23 3.81
C ASP A 212 9.86 23.26 3.41
N VAL A 213 10.24 24.53 3.27
CA VAL A 213 9.32 25.57 2.80
C VAL A 213 8.96 25.34 1.33
N GLU A 214 9.93 24.97 0.50
CA GLU A 214 9.65 24.62 -0.91
C GLU A 214 8.81 23.33 -1.01
N LEU A 215 9.03 22.35 -0.10
CA LEU A 215 8.18 21.18 0.01
C LEU A 215 6.73 21.53 0.39
N ALA A 216 6.54 22.42 1.37
CA ALA A 216 5.23 22.88 1.78
C ALA A 216 4.52 23.63 0.63
N LEU A 217 5.20 24.52 -0.06
CA LEU A 217 4.65 25.22 -1.23
C LEU A 217 4.27 24.24 -2.36
N TYR A 218 5.10 23.22 -2.58
CA TYR A 218 4.79 22.17 -3.54
C TYR A 218 3.54 21.39 -3.14
N ALA A 219 3.41 21.00 -1.86
CA ALA A 219 2.26 20.28 -1.34
C ALA A 219 0.96 21.06 -1.51
N VAL A 220 0.98 22.37 -1.23
CA VAL A 220 -0.19 23.27 -1.43
C VAL A 220 -0.58 23.34 -2.91
N ARG A 221 0.40 23.53 -3.82
CA ARG A 221 0.13 23.60 -5.27
C ARG A 221 -0.41 22.30 -5.86
N ALA A 222 -0.01 21.17 -5.28
CA ALA A 222 -0.43 19.84 -5.71
C ALA A 222 -1.70 19.34 -4.99
N ASP A 223 -2.34 20.18 -4.15
CA ASP A 223 -3.52 19.83 -3.33
C ASP A 223 -3.28 18.62 -2.41
N LEU A 224 -2.07 18.54 -1.85
CA LEU A 224 -1.62 17.43 -1.01
C LEU A 224 -1.58 17.77 0.49
N ALA A 225 -1.59 19.05 0.83
CA ALA A 225 -1.64 19.52 2.21
C ALA A 225 -3.10 19.75 2.63
N PRO A 226 -3.54 19.27 3.81
CA PRO A 226 -4.78 19.77 4.40
C PRO A 226 -4.57 21.26 4.73
N ILE A 227 -5.51 22.08 4.33
CA ILE A 227 -5.61 23.50 4.74
C ILE A 227 -6.03 23.52 6.22
#